data_e22b55f1ed621874032fbd6d599b3a12
#
_entry.id   e22b55f1ed621874032fbd6d599b3a12
#
_cell.length_a   1.000
_cell.length_b   1.000
_cell.length_c   1.000
_cell.angle_alpha   90.00
_cell.angle_beta   90.00
_cell.angle_gamma   90.00
#
_symmetry.space_group_name_H-M   'P 1'
#
loop_
_entity.id
_entity.type
_entity.pdbx_description
1 polymer ?
#
loop_
_entity_poly.entity_id
_entity_poly.type
_entity_poly.pdbx_seq_one_letter_code
_entity_poly.pdbx_strand_id
1 'polypeptide(L)'
;LLAILEDSGYLPRIATLVDRVLTKLGLNGRAIIPIILGFGCVTMATVTTRILGSKRERFIATMLLGLAIPCSAQLGVIVGMTSALGPSYFLIYLATIILVFILTGTILNRIMPGESTDLLIDIPPLRMPRINNILSKTYTKSIMFLKEASPLFLIGAVLITFMEHFEILIAIQNAIAPLTEGFLKLPKEVATA
;
A
#
# COMPACT_ATOMS: atom_id res chain seq x y z
N LEU A 1 -15.15 -5.00 -7.61
CA LEU A 1 -14.65 -6.30 -7.15
C LEU A 1 -14.59 -6.34 -5.61
N LEU A 2 -13.98 -5.34 -4.99
CA LEU A 2 -13.79 -5.29 -3.53
C LEU A 2 -15.10 -5.16 -2.76
N ALA A 3 -16.03 -4.32 -3.24
CA ALA A 3 -17.37 -4.20 -2.65
C ALA A 3 -18.15 -5.52 -2.68
N ILE A 4 -17.91 -6.36 -3.69
CA ILE A 4 -18.50 -7.70 -3.79
C ILE A 4 -17.93 -8.62 -2.72
N LEU A 5 -16.60 -8.64 -2.54
CA LEU A 5 -15.93 -9.44 -1.51
C LEU A 5 -16.35 -9.02 -0.09
N GLU A 6 -16.54 -7.72 0.12
CA GLU A 6 -16.99 -7.16 1.40
C GLU A 6 -18.44 -7.52 1.70
N ASP A 7 -19.33 -7.43 0.70
CA ASP A 7 -20.76 -7.69 0.87
C ASP A 7 -21.10 -9.19 0.96
N SER A 8 -20.26 -10.05 0.36
CA SER A 8 -20.42 -11.51 0.41
C SER A 8 -20.06 -12.13 1.76
N GLY A 9 -19.38 -11.40 2.66
CA GLY A 9 -18.89 -11.92 3.93
C GLY A 9 -17.63 -12.80 3.80
N TYR A 10 -16.93 -12.75 2.67
CA TYR A 10 -15.70 -13.52 2.43
C TYR A 10 -14.49 -12.93 3.15
N LEU A 11 -14.44 -11.60 3.27
CA LEU A 11 -13.34 -10.89 3.95
C LEU A 11 -13.09 -11.34 5.40
N PRO A 12 -14.11 -11.50 6.27
CA PRO A 12 -13.89 -11.99 7.63
C PRO A 12 -13.28 -13.39 7.68
N ARG A 13 -13.60 -14.26 6.72
CA ARG A 13 -13.05 -15.61 6.64
C ARG A 13 -11.57 -15.60 6.23
N ILE A 14 -11.19 -14.76 5.28
CA ILE A 14 -9.78 -14.54 4.95
C ILE A 14 -9.04 -13.99 6.16
N ALA A 15 -9.65 -13.03 6.89
CA ALA A 15 -9.07 -12.45 8.08
C ALA A 15 -8.69 -13.50 9.13
N THR A 16 -9.58 -14.47 9.39
CA THR A 16 -9.29 -15.56 10.35
C THR A 16 -8.21 -16.53 9.86
N LEU A 17 -8.13 -16.79 8.56
CA LEU A 17 -7.09 -17.67 7.99
C LEU A 17 -5.70 -17.05 8.06
N VAL A 18 -5.61 -15.75 7.82
CA VAL A 18 -4.33 -15.03 7.75
C VAL A 18 -3.91 -14.47 9.11
N ASP A 19 -4.82 -14.46 10.09
CA ASP A 19 -4.58 -13.92 11.44
C ASP A 19 -3.30 -14.47 12.07
N ARG A 20 -3.08 -15.77 12.00
CA ARG A 20 -1.88 -16.43 12.56
C ARG A 20 -0.56 -15.88 11.96
N VAL A 21 -0.56 -15.50 10.70
CA VAL A 21 0.62 -14.94 10.03
C VAL A 21 0.78 -13.46 10.39
N LEU A 22 -0.32 -12.69 10.37
CA LEU A 22 -0.32 -11.27 10.67
C LEU A 22 0.02 -10.98 12.14
N THR A 23 -0.39 -11.84 13.07
CA THR A 23 -0.07 -11.72 14.49
C THR A 23 1.44 -11.76 14.72
N LYS A 24 2.19 -12.56 13.97
CA LYS A 24 3.66 -12.57 14.02
C LYS A 24 4.29 -11.23 13.60
N LEU A 25 3.60 -10.47 12.76
CA LEU A 25 4.00 -9.13 12.31
C LEU A 25 3.46 -8.01 13.20
N GLY A 26 2.78 -8.35 14.30
CA GLY A 26 2.20 -7.40 15.25
C GLY A 26 0.87 -6.79 14.81
N LEU A 27 0.17 -7.45 13.88
CA LEU A 27 -1.13 -7.07 13.36
C LEU A 27 -2.15 -8.16 13.68
N ASN A 28 -3.43 -7.80 13.78
CA ASN A 28 -4.51 -8.78 13.83
C ASN A 28 -5.04 -9.09 12.42
N GLY A 29 -5.85 -10.15 12.29
CA GLY A 29 -6.41 -10.56 11.00
C GLY A 29 -7.25 -9.50 10.29
N ARG A 30 -7.78 -8.50 10.99
CA ARG A 30 -8.51 -7.37 10.36
C ARG A 30 -7.60 -6.53 9.46
N ALA A 31 -6.29 -6.55 9.68
CA ALA A 31 -5.34 -5.84 8.84
C ALA A 31 -5.26 -6.36 7.41
N ILE A 32 -5.77 -7.57 7.13
CA ILE A 32 -5.85 -8.08 5.76
C ILE A 32 -6.74 -7.20 4.87
N ILE A 33 -7.75 -6.54 5.45
CA ILE A 33 -8.67 -5.68 4.69
C ILE A 33 -7.93 -4.49 4.08
N PRO A 34 -7.24 -3.64 4.86
CA PRO A 34 -6.43 -2.57 4.27
C PRO A 34 -5.27 -3.09 3.41
N ILE A 35 -4.69 -4.26 3.70
CA ILE A 35 -3.62 -4.83 2.88
C ILE A 35 -4.12 -5.19 1.48
N ILE A 36 -5.25 -5.89 1.36
CA ILE A 36 -5.85 -6.21 0.04
C ILE A 36 -6.24 -4.93 -0.70
N LEU A 37 -6.80 -3.95 0.00
CA LEU A 37 -7.11 -2.62 -0.56
C LEU A 37 -5.86 -1.91 -1.08
N GLY A 38 -4.74 -2.07 -0.39
CA GLY A 38 -3.46 -1.46 -0.73
C GLY A 38 -2.94 -1.84 -2.11
N PHE A 39 -3.14 -3.09 -2.53
CA PHE A 39 -2.82 -3.53 -3.89
C PHE A 39 -3.63 -2.80 -4.98
N GLY A 40 -4.80 -2.28 -4.63
CA GLY A 40 -5.57 -1.41 -5.51
C GLY A 40 -5.16 0.06 -5.37
N CYS A 41 -5.34 0.61 -4.17
CA CYS A 41 -5.08 2.02 -3.88
C CYS A 41 -4.64 2.21 -2.43
N VAL A 42 -3.39 2.58 -2.22
CA VAL A 42 -2.80 2.79 -0.89
C VAL A 42 -3.51 3.90 -0.10
N THR A 43 -3.98 4.95 -0.77
CA THR A 43 -4.74 6.05 -0.13
C THR A 43 -6.02 5.53 0.53
N MET A 44 -6.80 4.72 -0.21
CA MET A 44 -8.02 4.12 0.36
C MET A 44 -7.71 3.08 1.43
N ALA A 45 -6.61 2.36 1.28
CA ALA A 45 -6.14 1.41 2.27
C ALA A 45 -5.78 2.10 3.59
N THR A 46 -5.07 3.23 3.55
CA THR A 46 -4.70 3.99 4.76
C THR A 46 -5.93 4.54 5.49
N VAL A 47 -6.92 5.04 4.77
CA VAL A 47 -8.20 5.45 5.38
C VAL A 47 -8.89 4.27 6.06
N THR A 48 -8.85 3.09 5.43
CA THR A 48 -9.45 1.87 5.98
C THR A 48 -8.71 1.32 7.20
N THR A 49 -7.44 1.68 7.43
CA THR A 49 -6.72 1.27 8.66
C THR A 49 -7.41 1.73 9.95
N ARG A 50 -8.35 2.68 9.86
CA ARG A 50 -9.17 3.14 10.99
C ARG A 50 -10.03 2.03 11.62
N ILE A 51 -10.28 0.93 10.88
CA ILE A 51 -11.00 -0.25 11.43
C ILE A 51 -10.14 -1.06 12.42
N LEU A 52 -8.83 -0.84 12.46
CA LEU A 52 -7.93 -1.50 13.40
C LEU A 52 -8.11 -0.94 14.80
N GLY A 53 -8.14 -1.83 15.80
CA GLY A 53 -8.51 -1.51 17.17
C GLY A 53 -7.48 -0.64 17.91
N SER A 54 -6.17 -0.81 17.63
CA SER A 54 -5.13 -0.09 18.35
C SER A 54 -4.39 0.92 17.46
N LYS A 55 -3.89 2.00 18.07
CA LYS A 55 -3.04 2.99 17.40
C LYS A 55 -1.76 2.36 16.86
N ARG A 56 -1.22 1.38 17.58
CA ARG A 56 -0.05 0.60 17.23
C ARG A 56 -0.25 -0.17 15.92
N GLU A 57 -1.31 -0.99 15.85
CA GLU A 57 -1.65 -1.75 14.65
C GLU A 57 -1.90 -0.84 13.45
N ARG A 58 -2.57 0.28 13.66
CA ARG A 58 -2.81 1.28 12.61
C ARG A 58 -1.52 1.86 12.08
N PHE A 59 -0.57 2.18 12.96
CA PHE A 59 0.74 2.69 12.56
C PHE A 59 1.54 1.64 11.78
N ILE A 60 1.63 0.40 12.28
CA ILE A 60 2.32 -0.71 11.60
C ILE A 60 1.70 -0.96 10.22
N ALA A 61 0.35 -1.04 10.14
CA ALA A 61 -0.34 -1.25 8.88
C ALA A 61 -0.08 -0.11 7.87
N THR A 62 -0.11 1.15 8.32
CA THR A 62 0.16 2.30 7.45
C THR A 62 1.59 2.31 6.94
N MET A 63 2.56 1.96 7.78
CA MET A 63 3.97 1.85 7.37
C MET A 63 4.19 0.70 6.37
N LEU A 64 3.56 -0.46 6.60
CA LEU A 64 3.62 -1.59 5.66
C LEU A 64 2.97 -1.25 4.31
N LEU A 65 1.84 -0.55 4.33
CA LEU A 65 1.17 -0.08 3.12
C LEU A 65 2.04 0.89 2.32
N GLY A 66 2.70 1.82 3.00
CA GLY A 66 3.53 2.83 2.32
C GLY A 66 4.87 2.31 1.79
N LEU A 67 5.49 1.34 2.49
CA LEU A 67 6.83 0.86 2.16
C LEU A 67 6.84 -0.42 1.31
N ALA A 68 5.90 -1.33 1.57
CA ALA A 68 6.01 -2.69 1.05
C ALA A 68 4.89 -3.09 0.08
N ILE A 69 3.80 -2.35 0.02
CA ILE A 69 2.67 -2.73 -0.85
C ILE A 69 2.58 -1.79 -2.05
N PRO A 70 2.95 -2.27 -3.25
CA PRO A 70 2.82 -1.47 -4.46
C PRO A 70 1.34 -1.35 -4.85
N CYS A 71 0.90 -0.15 -5.20
CA CYS A 71 -0.44 0.06 -5.73
C CYS A 71 -0.54 -0.44 -7.19
N SER A 72 -1.76 -0.55 -7.70
CA SER A 72 -2.00 -1.03 -9.07
C SER A 72 -1.29 -0.19 -10.15
N ALA A 73 -1.16 1.12 -9.95
CA ALA A 73 -0.45 2.00 -10.86
C ALA A 73 1.07 1.69 -10.88
N GLN A 74 1.68 1.51 -9.70
CA GLN A 74 3.07 1.12 -9.59
C GLN A 74 3.32 -0.26 -10.22
N LEU A 75 2.43 -1.23 -9.95
CA LEU A 75 2.53 -2.56 -10.57
C LEU A 75 2.45 -2.48 -12.10
N GLY A 76 1.57 -1.64 -12.65
CA GLY A 76 1.47 -1.42 -14.10
C GLY A 76 2.77 -0.92 -14.71
N VAL A 77 3.41 0.07 -14.10
CA VAL A 77 4.72 0.59 -14.55
C VAL A 77 5.81 -0.49 -14.43
N ILE A 78 5.88 -1.18 -13.30
CA ILE A 78 6.90 -2.20 -13.05
C ILE A 78 6.76 -3.36 -14.02
N VAL A 79 5.54 -3.86 -14.26
CA VAL A 79 5.28 -4.90 -15.24
C VAL A 79 5.65 -4.44 -16.64
N GLY A 80 5.32 -3.18 -17.01
CA GLY A 80 5.70 -2.60 -18.29
C GLY A 80 7.22 -2.57 -18.49
N MET A 81 7.97 -2.13 -17.48
CA MET A 81 9.42 -2.06 -17.53
C MET A 81 10.08 -3.45 -17.51
N THR A 82 9.60 -4.36 -16.67
CA THR A 82 10.18 -5.70 -16.53
C THR A 82 9.81 -6.63 -17.69
N SER A 83 8.74 -6.34 -18.45
CA SER A 83 8.37 -7.12 -19.64
C SER A 83 9.48 -7.13 -20.70
N ALA A 84 10.24 -6.04 -20.82
CA ALA A 84 11.36 -5.93 -21.73
C ALA A 84 12.62 -6.68 -21.25
N LEU A 85 12.75 -6.90 -19.92
CA LEU A 85 13.92 -7.51 -19.30
C LEU A 85 13.78 -9.02 -19.06
N GLY A 86 12.56 -9.54 -19.10
CA GLY A 86 12.26 -10.95 -18.89
C GLY A 86 11.63 -11.26 -17.51
N PRO A 87 10.96 -12.43 -17.40
CA PRO A 87 10.16 -12.78 -16.22
C PRO A 87 10.99 -12.98 -14.94
N SER A 88 12.28 -13.26 -15.06
CA SER A 88 13.17 -13.45 -13.91
C SER A 88 13.30 -12.19 -13.06
N TYR A 89 13.31 -11.01 -13.66
CA TYR A 89 13.42 -9.73 -12.94
C TYR A 89 12.15 -9.42 -12.15
N PHE A 90 10.99 -9.80 -12.69
CA PHE A 90 9.72 -9.67 -11.97
C PHE A 90 9.68 -10.57 -10.73
N LEU A 91 10.21 -11.81 -10.81
CA LEU A 91 10.31 -12.70 -9.65
C LEU A 91 11.25 -12.14 -8.57
N ILE A 92 12.39 -11.58 -8.96
CA ILE A 92 13.32 -10.93 -8.03
C ILE A 92 12.65 -9.75 -7.34
N TYR A 93 11.94 -8.92 -8.09
CA TYR A 93 11.16 -7.81 -7.53
C TYR A 93 10.12 -8.28 -6.50
N LEU A 94 9.35 -9.32 -6.85
CA LEU A 94 8.34 -9.90 -5.95
C LEU A 94 8.99 -10.44 -4.66
N ALA A 95 10.10 -11.17 -4.79
CA ALA A 95 10.85 -11.68 -3.64
C ALA A 95 11.37 -10.54 -2.75
N THR A 96 11.86 -9.46 -3.35
CA THR A 96 12.34 -8.28 -2.62
C THR A 96 11.22 -7.60 -1.83
N ILE A 97 10.03 -7.43 -2.44
CA ILE A 97 8.88 -6.86 -1.75
C ILE A 97 8.44 -7.70 -0.57
N ILE A 98 8.35 -9.03 -0.75
CA ILE A 98 7.99 -9.95 0.33
C ILE A 98 9.02 -9.86 1.47
N LEU A 99 10.30 -9.81 1.13
CA LEU A 99 11.37 -9.64 2.11
C LEU A 99 11.23 -8.33 2.89
N VAL A 100 11.03 -7.22 2.19
CA VAL A 100 10.83 -5.88 2.81
C VAL A 100 9.59 -5.89 3.71
N PHE A 101 8.49 -6.51 3.27
CA PHE A 101 7.27 -6.63 4.05
C PHE A 101 7.51 -7.37 5.38
N ILE A 102 8.18 -8.52 5.32
CA ILE A 102 8.48 -9.33 6.51
C ILE A 102 9.46 -8.58 7.43
N LEU A 103 10.54 -8.02 6.89
CA LEU A 103 11.54 -7.28 7.66
C LEU A 103 10.90 -6.06 8.35
N THR A 104 10.18 -5.24 7.62
CA THR A 104 9.54 -4.04 8.16
C THR A 104 8.52 -4.40 9.23
N GLY A 105 7.65 -5.40 8.98
CA GLY A 105 6.68 -5.87 9.96
C GLY A 105 7.34 -6.39 11.24
N THR A 106 8.38 -7.21 11.10
CA THR A 106 9.11 -7.78 12.26
C THR A 106 9.84 -6.71 13.07
N ILE A 107 10.49 -5.75 12.39
CA ILE A 107 11.21 -4.65 13.03
C ILE A 107 10.21 -3.75 13.79
N LEU A 108 9.11 -3.35 13.14
CA LEU A 108 8.10 -2.51 13.78
C LEU A 108 7.44 -3.21 14.97
N ASN A 109 7.14 -4.51 14.83
CA ASN A 109 6.59 -5.31 15.92
C ASN A 109 7.52 -5.34 17.14
N ARG A 110 8.84 -5.36 16.92
CA ARG A 110 9.85 -5.40 17.98
C ARG A 110 10.10 -4.05 18.64
N ILE A 111 10.03 -2.97 17.85
CA ILE A 111 10.29 -1.60 18.32
C ILE A 111 9.09 -1.03 19.06
N MET A 112 7.88 -1.35 18.62
CA MET A 112 6.67 -0.80 19.23
C MET A 112 6.16 -1.69 20.36
N PRO A 113 6.18 -1.21 21.62
CA PRO A 113 5.67 -1.96 22.76
C PRO A 113 4.15 -2.12 22.67
N GLY A 114 3.64 -3.27 23.09
CA GLY A 114 2.22 -3.61 23.13
C GLY A 114 1.93 -4.91 22.41
N GLU A 115 0.77 -5.47 22.70
CA GLU A 115 0.28 -6.70 22.07
C GLU A 115 -0.73 -6.36 20.97
N SER A 116 -0.86 -7.25 19.98
CA SER A 116 -1.92 -7.18 19.00
C SER A 116 -3.26 -7.44 19.69
N THR A 117 -4.31 -6.72 19.29
CA THR A 117 -5.65 -6.97 19.81
C THR A 117 -6.16 -8.32 19.31
N ASP A 118 -6.79 -9.08 20.22
CA ASP A 118 -7.39 -10.37 19.86
C ASP A 118 -8.44 -10.19 18.76
N LEU A 119 -8.44 -11.14 17.83
CA LEU A 119 -9.38 -11.14 16.73
C LEU A 119 -10.76 -11.63 17.18
N LEU A 120 -11.59 -10.74 17.71
CA LEU A 120 -12.99 -11.01 17.94
C LEU A 120 -13.79 -10.62 16.69
N ILE A 121 -14.01 -11.57 15.79
CA ILE A 121 -14.86 -11.39 14.62
C ILE A 121 -15.98 -12.41 14.65
N ASP A 122 -17.21 -11.91 14.67
CA ASP A 122 -18.37 -12.71 14.31
C ASP A 122 -18.29 -13.00 12.80
N ILE A 123 -18.23 -14.27 12.45
CA ILE A 123 -18.18 -14.70 11.04
C ILE A 123 -19.61 -14.69 10.50
N PRO A 124 -19.98 -13.69 9.70
CA PRO A 124 -21.31 -13.63 9.13
C PRO A 124 -21.53 -14.79 8.16
N PRO A 125 -22.76 -15.28 8.02
CA PRO A 125 -23.08 -16.27 7.00
C PRO A 125 -22.83 -15.68 5.61
N LEU A 126 -22.37 -16.53 4.68
CA LEU A 126 -22.21 -16.13 3.27
C LEU A 126 -23.58 -15.72 2.72
N ARG A 127 -23.63 -14.53 2.15
CA ARG A 127 -24.82 -13.96 1.54
C ARG A 127 -24.56 -13.61 0.09
N MET A 128 -25.55 -13.75 -0.76
CA MET A 128 -25.45 -13.22 -2.12
C MET A 128 -25.37 -11.69 -2.07
N PRO A 129 -24.38 -11.10 -2.73
CA PRO A 129 -24.17 -9.65 -2.71
C PRO A 129 -25.35 -8.95 -3.39
N ARG A 130 -25.88 -7.89 -2.74
CA ARG A 130 -26.98 -7.09 -3.28
C ARG A 130 -26.42 -5.98 -4.17
N ILE A 131 -26.82 -5.95 -5.43
CA ILE A 131 -26.34 -4.96 -6.43
C ILE A 131 -26.52 -3.52 -5.94
N ASN A 132 -27.64 -3.18 -5.31
CA ASN A 132 -27.88 -1.84 -4.78
C ASN A 132 -26.87 -1.44 -3.68
N ASN A 133 -26.50 -2.37 -2.80
CA ASN A 133 -25.47 -2.12 -1.78
C ASN A 133 -24.09 -1.91 -2.40
N ILE A 134 -23.77 -2.73 -3.40
CA ILE A 134 -22.49 -2.63 -4.12
C ILE A 134 -22.38 -1.28 -4.82
N LEU A 135 -23.42 -0.86 -5.55
CA LEU A 135 -23.44 0.43 -6.24
C LEU A 135 -23.33 1.60 -5.28
N SER A 136 -24.12 1.59 -4.20
CA SER A 136 -24.09 2.65 -3.18
C SER A 136 -22.72 2.73 -2.49
N LYS A 137 -22.14 1.61 -2.07
CA LYS A 137 -20.81 1.55 -1.46
C LYS A 137 -19.72 2.02 -2.44
N THR A 138 -19.78 1.59 -3.69
CA THR A 138 -18.82 1.98 -4.72
C THR A 138 -18.89 3.48 -4.98
N TYR A 139 -20.09 4.02 -5.15
CA TYR A 139 -20.30 5.46 -5.36
C TYR A 139 -19.76 6.28 -4.18
N THR A 140 -20.13 5.92 -2.96
CA THR A 140 -19.68 6.62 -1.74
C THR A 140 -18.16 6.57 -1.60
N LYS A 141 -17.55 5.41 -1.79
CA LYS A 141 -16.08 5.25 -1.73
C LYS A 141 -15.37 6.03 -2.83
N SER A 142 -15.93 6.08 -4.05
CA SER A 142 -15.37 6.85 -5.16
C SER A 142 -15.41 8.36 -4.91
N ILE A 143 -16.54 8.87 -4.41
CA ILE A 143 -16.67 10.30 -4.07
C ILE A 143 -15.74 10.67 -2.91
N MET A 144 -15.64 9.81 -1.89
CA MET A 144 -14.74 10.03 -0.77
C MET A 144 -13.27 10.07 -1.24
N PHE A 145 -12.88 9.15 -2.11
CA PHE A 145 -11.56 9.15 -2.74
C PHE A 145 -11.30 10.44 -3.53
N LEU A 146 -12.24 10.87 -4.37
CA LEU A 146 -12.08 12.11 -5.12
C LEU A 146 -11.88 13.31 -4.19
N LYS A 147 -12.68 13.41 -3.14
CA LYS A 147 -12.60 14.52 -2.19
C LYS A 147 -11.28 14.55 -1.40
N GLU A 148 -10.74 13.39 -1.04
CA GLU A 148 -9.51 13.29 -0.24
C GLU A 148 -8.25 13.33 -1.12
N ALA A 149 -8.25 12.64 -2.25
CA ALA A 149 -7.08 12.51 -3.11
C ALA A 149 -6.89 13.69 -4.07
N SER A 150 -7.99 14.28 -4.58
CA SER A 150 -7.92 15.37 -5.57
C SER A 150 -7.14 16.61 -5.06
N PRO A 151 -7.42 17.16 -3.87
CA PRO A 151 -6.68 18.34 -3.41
C PRO A 151 -5.19 18.03 -3.18
N LEU A 152 -4.88 16.84 -2.68
CA LEU A 152 -3.51 16.43 -2.44
C LEU A 152 -2.74 16.27 -3.76
N PHE A 153 -3.39 15.71 -4.78
CA PHE A 153 -2.82 15.57 -6.12
C PHE A 153 -2.57 16.92 -6.80
N LEU A 154 -3.51 17.85 -6.67
CA LEU A 154 -3.36 19.21 -7.22
C LEU A 154 -2.22 19.97 -6.54
N ILE A 155 -2.14 19.90 -5.21
CA ILE A 155 -1.04 20.51 -4.44
C ILE A 155 0.30 19.91 -4.86
N GLY A 156 0.38 18.57 -4.96
CA GLY A 156 1.58 17.87 -5.40
C GLY A 156 2.00 18.26 -6.81
N ALA A 157 1.07 18.32 -7.75
CA ALA A 157 1.34 18.72 -9.13
C ALA A 157 1.85 20.16 -9.22
N VAL A 158 1.19 21.10 -8.53
CA VAL A 158 1.63 22.50 -8.46
C VAL A 158 3.03 22.61 -7.86
N LEU A 159 3.30 21.87 -6.79
CA LEU A 159 4.59 21.90 -6.11
C LEU A 159 5.71 21.36 -7.02
N ILE A 160 5.47 20.26 -7.73
CA ILE A 160 6.43 19.70 -8.68
C ILE A 160 6.67 20.67 -9.82
N THR A 161 5.63 21.23 -10.44
CA THR A 161 5.76 22.22 -11.52
C THR A 161 6.53 23.46 -11.04
N PHE A 162 6.28 23.91 -9.82
CA PHE A 162 7.01 25.01 -9.23
C PHE A 162 8.49 24.69 -9.03
N MET A 163 8.81 23.52 -8.50
CA MET A 163 10.20 23.05 -8.35
C MET A 163 10.92 22.90 -9.70
N GLU A 164 10.22 22.46 -10.73
CA GLU A 164 10.73 22.34 -12.09
C GLU A 164 11.01 23.72 -12.67
N HIS A 165 10.11 24.67 -12.52
CA HIS A 165 10.26 26.03 -13.03
C HIS A 165 11.44 26.81 -12.40
N PHE A 166 11.74 26.53 -11.15
CA PHE A 166 12.86 27.13 -10.44
C PHE A 166 14.18 26.33 -10.56
N GLU A 167 14.24 25.32 -11.44
CA GLU A 167 15.39 24.44 -11.64
C GLU A 167 15.93 23.78 -10.35
N ILE A 168 15.11 23.80 -9.27
CA ILE A 168 15.48 23.21 -7.98
C ILE A 168 15.68 21.70 -8.11
N LEU A 169 14.92 21.04 -8.97
CA LEU A 169 15.06 19.62 -9.28
C LEU A 169 16.46 19.34 -9.87
N ILE A 170 16.94 20.18 -10.77
CA ILE A 170 18.29 20.05 -11.40
C ILE A 170 19.37 20.27 -10.35
N ALA A 171 19.20 21.22 -9.43
CA ALA A 171 20.14 21.45 -8.34
C ALA A 171 20.20 20.24 -7.39
N ILE A 172 19.06 19.65 -7.03
CA ILE A 172 18.98 18.44 -6.19
C ILE A 172 19.58 17.24 -6.90
N GLN A 173 19.29 17.05 -8.20
CA GLN A 173 19.87 15.99 -9.02
C GLN A 173 21.41 16.10 -9.09
N ASN A 174 21.95 17.30 -9.31
CA ASN A 174 23.39 17.54 -9.34
C ASN A 174 24.05 17.33 -7.97
N ALA A 175 23.34 17.59 -6.87
CA ALA A 175 23.83 17.32 -5.51
C ALA A 175 23.83 15.82 -5.17
N ILE A 176 22.90 15.05 -5.73
CA ILE A 176 22.78 13.60 -5.50
C ILE A 176 23.59 12.78 -6.52
N ALA A 177 23.87 13.36 -7.72
CA ALA A 177 24.62 12.70 -8.78
C ALA A 177 25.95 12.08 -8.30
N PRO A 178 26.81 12.75 -7.51
CA PRO A 178 28.05 12.15 -7.05
C PRO A 178 27.83 10.94 -6.12
N LEU A 179 26.69 10.89 -5.43
CA LEU A 179 26.35 9.77 -4.55
C LEU A 179 25.88 8.55 -5.38
N THR A 180 25.09 8.79 -6.43
CA THR A 180 24.56 7.74 -7.31
C THR A 180 25.62 7.22 -8.29
N GLU A 181 26.47 8.07 -8.83
CA GLU A 181 27.58 7.67 -9.69
C GLU A 181 28.71 6.97 -8.91
N GLY A 182 29.02 7.46 -7.69
CA GLY A 182 30.10 6.91 -6.86
C GLY A 182 29.73 5.58 -6.18
N PHE A 183 28.49 5.41 -5.75
CA PHE A 183 28.07 4.25 -4.95
C PHE A 183 27.32 3.19 -5.76
N LEU A 184 26.41 3.59 -6.67
CA LEU A 184 25.57 2.66 -7.44
C LEU A 184 26.06 2.41 -8.88
N LYS A 185 27.01 3.18 -9.40
CA LYS A 185 27.50 3.08 -10.81
C LYS A 185 26.36 3.10 -11.84
N LEU A 186 25.28 3.83 -11.56
CA LEU A 186 24.13 3.97 -12.45
C LEU A 186 24.36 5.11 -13.46
N PRO A 187 23.95 4.97 -14.72
CA PRO A 187 24.03 6.04 -15.70
C PRO A 187 23.18 7.25 -15.31
N LYS A 188 23.59 8.46 -15.69
CA LYS A 188 22.94 9.75 -15.33
C LYS A 188 21.46 9.81 -15.68
N GLU A 189 21.04 9.08 -16.70
CA GLU A 189 19.67 9.03 -17.19
C GLU A 189 18.69 8.40 -16.19
N VAL A 190 19.18 7.54 -15.28
CA VAL A 190 18.33 6.91 -14.23
C VAL A 190 18.08 7.84 -13.04
N ALA A 191 18.93 8.84 -12.84
CA ALA A 191 18.74 9.83 -11.78
C ALA A 191 17.67 10.89 -12.14
N THR A 192 17.25 10.94 -13.41
CA THR A 192 16.25 11.88 -13.93
C THR A 192 14.86 11.27 -14.09
N ALA A 193 14.70 9.97 -13.90
CA ALA A 193 13.44 9.24 -13.95
C ALA A 193 12.84 9.08 -12.54
#